data_8d34c8de87a3dff3db2b1c540b58818e
#
_entry.id   8d34c8de87a3dff3db2b1c540b58818e
#
_cell.length_a   1.000
_cell.length_b   1.000
_cell.length_c   1.000
_cell.angle_alpha   90.00
_cell.angle_beta   90.00
_cell.angle_gamma   90.00
#
_symmetry.space_group_name_H-M   'P 1'
#
loop_
_entity.id
_entity.type
_entity.pdbx_description
1 polymer ?
#
loop_
_entity_poly.entity_id
_entity_poly.type
_entity_poly.pdbx_seq_one_letter_code
_entity_poly.pdbx_strand_id
1 'polypeptide(L)'
;FSSRRRHTRYISVTGVQTCALPIWVLVGDDFRFGAKRAGDFSYLQQSGQQFGFDLEQMGSVSEGGIRISSSAVRQALADGDLEHARRLLGHGYAISGHVIHGRKLGRNLGFPTLNLRITHKRPAVNGIFVVQVHGIADHPLPGVASIGVRPTVEDAGRVLLEVHLFNVNQNLYGKLVRVEFMKKLRDEARFHTLEALTEAIAQDAREARAFFGLEAANPAGPADAAGKAGDRRDFATSATDRIS
;
A
#
# COMPACT_ATOMS: atom_id res chain seq x y z
N PHE A 1 -4.95 -12.92 5.16
CA PHE A 1 -6.33 -13.06 4.70
C PHE A 1 -7.19 -13.38 5.92
N SER A 2 -7.82 -12.37 6.51
CA SER A 2 -8.91 -12.57 7.46
C SER A 2 -10.12 -12.99 6.66
N SER A 3 -10.50 -14.27 6.74
CA SER A 3 -11.77 -14.77 6.26
C SER A 3 -12.88 -14.02 6.99
N ARG A 4 -13.43 -12.96 6.40
CA ARG A 4 -14.74 -12.47 6.79
C ARG A 4 -15.71 -13.57 6.44
N ARG A 5 -16.24 -14.26 7.43
CA ARG A 5 -17.45 -15.06 7.30
C ARG A 5 -18.53 -14.14 6.75
N ARG A 6 -18.77 -14.17 5.46
CA ARG A 6 -20.01 -13.68 4.91
C ARG A 6 -21.08 -14.65 5.39
N HIS A 7 -21.89 -14.23 6.33
CA HIS A 7 -23.14 -14.88 6.57
C HIS A 7 -23.94 -14.73 5.27
N THR A 8 -23.96 -15.78 4.48
CA THR A 8 -24.91 -15.90 3.37
C THR A 8 -26.28 -15.93 4.02
N ARG A 9 -26.99 -14.79 4.03
CA ARG A 9 -28.41 -14.80 4.34
C ARG A 9 -29.07 -15.61 3.24
N TYR A 10 -29.64 -16.74 3.59
CA TYR A 10 -30.51 -17.50 2.71
C TYR A 10 -31.71 -16.60 2.39
N ILE A 11 -31.75 -16.04 1.20
CA ILE A 11 -32.94 -15.42 0.68
C ILE A 11 -33.75 -16.57 0.10
N SER A 12 -34.70 -17.08 0.87
CA SER A 12 -35.71 -18.01 0.41
C SER A 12 -36.70 -17.24 -0.48
N VAL A 13 -36.40 -17.19 -1.76
CA VAL A 13 -37.41 -16.82 -2.77
C VAL A 13 -37.81 -18.12 -3.43
N THR A 14 -39.03 -18.56 -3.16
CA THR A 14 -39.76 -19.67 -3.83
C THR A 14 -39.21 -21.10 -3.62
N GLY A 15 -38.76 -21.48 -2.42
CA GLY A 15 -38.51 -22.89 -2.09
C GLY A 15 -37.46 -23.65 -2.93
N VAL A 16 -36.83 -22.97 -3.87
CA VAL A 16 -35.67 -23.48 -4.64
C VAL A 16 -34.42 -23.03 -3.94
N GLN A 17 -33.80 -23.91 -3.20
CA GLN A 17 -32.45 -23.73 -2.64
C GLN A 17 -31.46 -23.88 -3.79
N THR A 18 -31.12 -22.77 -4.48
CA THR A 18 -29.99 -22.72 -5.40
C THR A 18 -28.72 -22.72 -4.58
N CYS A 19 -28.31 -23.90 -4.11
CA CYS A 19 -26.91 -24.11 -3.69
C CYS A 19 -26.07 -24.02 -4.95
N ALA A 20 -25.34 -22.91 -5.12
CA ALA A 20 -24.24 -22.88 -6.08
C ALA A 20 -23.17 -23.84 -5.55
N LEU A 21 -23.23 -25.10 -5.94
CA LEU A 21 -22.17 -26.06 -5.66
C LEU A 21 -20.98 -25.66 -6.54
N PRO A 22 -19.77 -25.65 -6.00
CA PRO A 22 -18.59 -25.49 -6.83
C PRO A 22 -18.55 -26.65 -7.82
N ILE A 23 -18.33 -26.35 -9.08
CA ILE A 23 -18.15 -27.37 -10.13
C ILE A 23 -16.67 -27.76 -10.26
N TRP A 24 -15.79 -26.90 -9.78
CA TRP A 24 -14.36 -27.10 -9.82
C TRP A 24 -13.65 -26.36 -8.68
N VAL A 25 -12.69 -26.99 -8.03
CA VAL A 25 -11.95 -26.47 -6.87
C VAL A 25 -10.47 -26.63 -7.11
N LEU A 26 -9.70 -25.55 -7.05
CA LEU A 26 -8.24 -25.55 -7.10
C LEU A 26 -7.68 -25.25 -5.71
N VAL A 27 -6.77 -26.10 -5.22
CA VAL A 27 -6.10 -25.93 -3.92
C VAL A 27 -4.61 -26.09 -4.02
N GLY A 28 -3.84 -25.45 -3.13
CA GLY A 28 -2.39 -25.67 -3.03
C GLY A 28 -2.04 -27.04 -2.45
N ASP A 29 -0.80 -27.45 -2.62
CA ASP A 29 -0.25 -28.73 -2.13
C ASP A 29 -0.23 -28.83 -0.60
N ASP A 30 -0.22 -27.71 0.12
CA ASP A 30 -0.25 -27.62 1.58
C ASP A 30 -1.63 -27.27 2.14
N PHE A 31 -2.68 -27.34 1.31
CA PHE A 31 -4.03 -26.99 1.70
C PHE A 31 -4.57 -27.86 2.83
N ARG A 32 -5.09 -27.21 3.88
CA ARG A 32 -5.76 -27.85 5.02
C ARG A 32 -6.98 -27.02 5.42
N PHE A 33 -8.08 -27.70 5.79
CA PHE A 33 -9.32 -27.04 6.15
C PHE A 33 -10.05 -27.75 7.31
N GLY A 34 -11.16 -27.15 7.72
CA GLY A 34 -12.00 -27.70 8.79
C GLY A 34 -11.44 -27.47 10.19
N ALA A 35 -12.12 -28.08 11.17
CA ALA A 35 -11.74 -27.99 12.57
C ALA A 35 -10.34 -28.62 12.79
N LYS A 36 -9.46 -27.90 13.50
CA LYS A 36 -8.08 -28.29 13.77
C LYS A 36 -7.26 -28.64 12.50
N ARG A 37 -7.67 -28.14 11.32
CA ARG A 37 -7.03 -28.43 10.02
C ARG A 37 -7.03 -29.93 9.65
N ALA A 38 -8.05 -30.66 10.10
CA ALA A 38 -8.11 -32.11 9.88
C ALA A 38 -8.42 -32.50 8.43
N GLY A 39 -9.09 -31.65 7.65
CA GLY A 39 -9.35 -31.88 6.23
C GLY A 39 -8.10 -31.60 5.39
N ASP A 40 -7.83 -32.49 4.45
CA ASP A 40 -6.72 -32.40 3.49
C ASP A 40 -7.23 -32.61 2.04
N PHE A 41 -6.26 -32.66 1.11
CA PHE A 41 -6.57 -32.88 -0.29
C PHE A 41 -7.32 -34.19 -0.53
N SER A 42 -6.88 -35.29 0.11
CA SER A 42 -7.50 -36.61 -0.06
C SER A 42 -8.96 -36.62 0.40
N TYR A 43 -9.24 -35.99 1.54
CA TYR A 43 -10.61 -35.84 2.02
C TYR A 43 -11.47 -35.01 1.05
N LEU A 44 -10.90 -33.91 0.51
CA LEU A 44 -11.61 -33.06 -0.44
C LEU A 44 -11.87 -33.78 -1.77
N GLN A 45 -10.93 -34.65 -2.20
CA GLN A 45 -11.09 -35.47 -3.41
C GLN A 45 -12.22 -36.49 -3.29
N GLN A 46 -12.32 -37.16 -2.14
CA GLN A 46 -13.44 -38.06 -1.86
C GLN A 46 -14.78 -37.30 -1.83
N SER A 47 -14.77 -36.09 -1.24
CA SER A 47 -15.96 -35.23 -1.23
C SER A 47 -16.34 -34.79 -2.65
N GLY A 48 -15.37 -34.49 -3.53
CA GLY A 48 -15.62 -34.16 -4.93
C GLY A 48 -16.33 -35.27 -5.67
N GLN A 49 -15.87 -36.51 -5.48
CA GLN A 49 -16.52 -37.68 -6.07
C GLN A 49 -17.96 -37.88 -5.54
N GLN A 50 -18.18 -37.62 -4.26
CA GLN A 50 -19.50 -37.77 -3.65
C GLN A 50 -20.49 -36.67 -4.04
N PHE A 51 -20.01 -35.40 -4.15
CA PHE A 51 -20.86 -34.23 -4.34
C PHE A 51 -20.80 -33.64 -5.75
N GLY A 52 -20.03 -34.24 -6.67
CA GLY A 52 -20.02 -33.91 -8.09
C GLY A 52 -19.26 -32.61 -8.43
N PHE A 53 -18.09 -32.40 -7.82
CA PHE A 53 -17.18 -31.33 -8.22
C PHE A 53 -15.79 -31.87 -8.53
N ASP A 54 -15.11 -31.23 -9.48
CA ASP A 54 -13.73 -31.54 -9.83
C ASP A 54 -12.75 -30.90 -8.85
N LEU A 55 -11.64 -31.57 -8.60
CA LEU A 55 -10.58 -31.08 -7.73
C LEU A 55 -9.24 -31.13 -8.44
N GLU A 56 -8.51 -30.02 -8.40
CA GLU A 56 -7.16 -29.91 -8.91
C GLU A 56 -6.20 -29.39 -7.82
N GLN A 57 -4.99 -29.96 -7.81
CA GLN A 57 -3.93 -29.55 -6.89
C GLN A 57 -2.91 -28.71 -7.64
N MET A 58 -2.70 -27.48 -7.17
CA MET A 58 -1.65 -26.62 -7.66
C MET A 58 -0.34 -26.93 -6.94
N GLY A 59 0.68 -27.32 -7.71
CA GLY A 59 2.01 -27.54 -7.19
C GLY A 59 2.68 -26.28 -6.68
N SER A 60 3.64 -26.42 -5.78
CA SER A 60 4.47 -25.30 -5.33
C SER A 60 5.30 -24.74 -6.47
N VAL A 61 5.27 -23.43 -6.63
CA VAL A 61 6.15 -22.69 -7.55
C VAL A 61 7.36 -22.20 -6.77
N SER A 62 8.55 -22.29 -7.36
CA SER A 62 9.80 -21.83 -6.75
C SER A 62 10.55 -20.90 -7.70
N GLU A 63 11.22 -19.90 -7.12
CA GLU A 63 12.12 -18.97 -7.78
C GLU A 63 13.49 -19.04 -7.10
N GLY A 64 14.54 -19.35 -7.88
CA GLY A 64 15.90 -19.51 -7.34
C GLY A 64 16.02 -20.58 -6.23
N GLY A 65 15.21 -21.66 -6.27
CA GLY A 65 15.18 -22.70 -5.25
C GLY A 65 14.38 -22.33 -3.98
N ILE A 66 13.81 -21.12 -3.91
CA ILE A 66 12.96 -20.66 -2.79
C ILE A 66 11.50 -20.80 -3.21
N ARG A 67 10.69 -21.47 -2.39
CA ARG A 67 9.25 -21.59 -2.61
C ARG A 67 8.60 -20.19 -2.56
N ILE A 68 7.86 -19.83 -3.60
CA ILE A 68 7.05 -18.62 -3.64
C ILE A 68 5.89 -18.79 -2.65
N SER A 69 5.84 -17.89 -1.67
CA SER A 69 4.78 -17.86 -0.65
C SER A 69 4.47 -16.44 -0.21
N SER A 70 3.26 -16.23 0.31
CA SER A 70 2.90 -14.92 0.89
C SER A 70 3.83 -14.51 2.04
N SER A 71 4.43 -15.46 2.75
CA SER A 71 5.39 -15.16 3.82
C SER A 71 6.71 -14.66 3.26
N ALA A 72 7.24 -15.32 2.21
CA ALA A 72 8.47 -14.88 1.54
C ALA A 72 8.31 -13.47 0.93
N VAL A 73 7.18 -13.23 0.25
CA VAL A 73 6.87 -11.90 -0.28
C VAL A 73 6.80 -10.83 0.82
N ARG A 74 6.09 -11.10 1.93
CA ARG A 74 6.00 -10.14 3.04
C ARG A 74 7.35 -9.87 3.69
N GLN A 75 8.21 -10.89 3.79
CA GLN A 75 9.55 -10.72 4.33
C GLN A 75 10.39 -9.82 3.43
N ALA A 76 10.45 -10.10 2.12
CA ALA A 76 11.16 -9.27 1.16
C ALA A 76 10.69 -7.81 1.18
N LEU A 77 9.37 -7.59 1.27
CA LEU A 77 8.79 -6.24 1.39
C LEU A 77 9.17 -5.56 2.71
N ALA A 78 9.17 -6.28 3.83
CA ALA A 78 9.55 -5.74 5.14
C ALA A 78 11.03 -5.34 5.18
N ASP A 79 11.89 -6.15 4.55
CA ASP A 79 13.32 -5.89 4.43
C ASP A 79 13.63 -4.76 3.42
N GLY A 80 12.63 -4.34 2.62
CA GLY A 80 12.78 -3.32 1.59
C GLY A 80 13.41 -3.84 0.30
N ASP A 81 13.57 -5.15 0.16
CA ASP A 81 14.05 -5.81 -1.07
C ASP A 81 12.90 -5.93 -2.08
N LEU A 82 12.59 -4.79 -2.73
CA LEU A 82 11.50 -4.71 -3.70
C LEU A 82 11.79 -5.50 -4.97
N GLU A 83 13.06 -5.71 -5.31
CA GLU A 83 13.45 -6.49 -6.48
C GLU A 83 13.20 -7.99 -6.23
N HIS A 84 13.56 -8.50 -5.06
CA HIS A 84 13.21 -9.86 -4.67
C HIS A 84 11.70 -10.05 -4.58
N ALA A 85 10.98 -9.11 -3.95
CA ALA A 85 9.53 -9.13 -3.89
C ALA A 85 8.89 -9.15 -5.29
N ARG A 86 9.44 -8.39 -6.26
CA ARG A 86 9.00 -8.36 -7.65
C ARG A 86 9.19 -9.72 -8.34
N ARG A 87 10.33 -10.37 -8.15
CA ARG A 87 10.55 -11.73 -8.70
C ARG A 87 9.55 -12.73 -8.14
N LEU A 88 9.32 -12.71 -6.81
CA LEU A 88 8.36 -13.59 -6.17
C LEU A 88 6.91 -13.34 -6.60
N LEU A 89 6.53 -12.08 -6.86
CA LEU A 89 5.18 -11.69 -7.28
C LEU A 89 4.94 -11.84 -8.78
N GLY A 90 6.00 -11.82 -9.59
CA GLY A 90 5.92 -11.69 -11.05
C GLY A 90 5.59 -10.27 -11.53
N HIS A 91 5.45 -9.30 -10.64
CA HIS A 91 5.17 -7.89 -10.93
C HIS A 91 5.62 -6.96 -9.80
N GLY A 92 5.72 -5.66 -10.06
CA GLY A 92 6.05 -4.66 -9.04
C GLY A 92 4.99 -4.59 -7.93
N TYR A 93 5.43 -4.45 -6.67
CA TYR A 93 4.51 -4.26 -5.56
C TYR A 93 3.83 -2.89 -5.65
N ALA A 94 2.52 -2.86 -5.54
CA ALA A 94 1.74 -1.63 -5.66
C ALA A 94 0.55 -1.60 -4.70
N ILE A 95 0.13 -0.39 -4.35
CA ILE A 95 -1.07 -0.11 -3.55
C ILE A 95 -1.99 0.79 -4.37
N SER A 96 -3.25 0.38 -4.49
CA SER A 96 -4.29 1.17 -5.16
C SER A 96 -5.29 1.75 -4.17
N GLY A 97 -5.77 2.96 -4.44
CA GLY A 97 -6.75 3.62 -3.60
C GLY A 97 -7.22 4.95 -4.17
N HIS A 98 -8.30 5.47 -3.61
CA HIS A 98 -8.76 6.81 -3.92
C HIS A 98 -7.94 7.86 -3.18
N VAL A 99 -7.62 8.95 -3.88
CA VAL A 99 -6.95 10.10 -3.29
C VAL A 99 -7.92 10.82 -2.34
N ILE A 100 -7.53 10.94 -1.08
CA ILE A 100 -8.30 11.59 -0.02
C ILE A 100 -7.64 12.90 0.43
N HIS A 101 -8.40 13.72 1.14
CA HIS A 101 -7.87 14.92 1.79
C HIS A 101 -6.96 14.51 2.96
N GLY A 102 -5.74 15.07 3.00
CA GLY A 102 -4.82 14.95 4.12
C GLY A 102 -4.74 16.25 4.93
N ARG A 103 -3.86 16.28 5.92
CA ARG A 103 -3.60 17.47 6.78
C ARG A 103 -2.92 18.64 6.05
N LYS A 104 -2.55 18.48 4.77
CA LYS A 104 -1.92 19.50 3.90
C LYS A 104 -0.57 20.05 4.41
N LEU A 105 0.07 19.39 5.39
CA LEU A 105 1.36 19.84 5.94
C LEU A 105 2.45 19.93 4.87
N GLY A 106 2.56 18.95 3.99
CA GLY A 106 3.53 18.95 2.89
C GLY A 106 3.39 20.16 1.96
N ARG A 107 2.15 20.66 1.75
CA ARG A 107 1.93 21.87 0.93
C ARG A 107 2.60 23.10 1.52
N ASN A 108 2.55 23.25 2.85
CA ASN A 108 3.17 24.40 3.54
C ASN A 108 4.70 24.33 3.51
N LEU A 109 5.26 23.14 3.33
CA LEU A 109 6.69 22.90 3.21
C LEU A 109 7.18 22.91 1.75
N GLY A 110 6.33 23.20 0.78
CA GLY A 110 6.68 23.17 -0.66
C GLY A 110 6.58 21.79 -1.30
N PHE A 111 6.14 20.76 -0.57
CA PHE A 111 6.00 19.38 -1.04
C PHE A 111 4.53 18.91 -0.98
N PRO A 112 3.64 19.38 -1.87
CA PRO A 112 2.24 18.96 -1.86
C PRO A 112 2.15 17.44 -2.04
N THR A 113 1.38 16.77 -1.18
CA THR A 113 1.18 15.33 -1.21
C THR A 113 -0.25 14.95 -1.52
N LEU A 114 -0.44 13.89 -2.29
CA LEU A 114 -1.69 13.13 -2.33
C LEU A 114 -1.66 12.09 -1.21
N ASN A 115 -2.82 11.78 -0.67
CA ASN A 115 -2.96 10.86 0.45
C ASN A 115 -3.87 9.71 0.05
N LEU A 116 -3.45 8.46 0.35
CA LEU A 116 -4.28 7.27 0.19
C LEU A 116 -4.52 6.63 1.54
N ARG A 117 -5.79 6.30 1.81
CA ARG A 117 -6.15 5.54 3.00
C ARG A 117 -5.93 4.06 2.76
N ILE A 118 -5.13 3.45 3.61
CA ILE A 118 -4.90 2.01 3.60
C ILE A 118 -5.82 1.34 4.63
N THR A 119 -6.57 0.34 4.19
CA THR A 119 -7.52 -0.38 5.05
C THR A 119 -6.85 -1.40 5.96
N HIS A 120 -5.63 -1.81 5.62
CA HIS A 120 -4.86 -2.79 6.41
C HIS A 120 -4.15 -2.11 7.57
N LYS A 121 -4.27 -2.67 8.77
CA LYS A 121 -3.63 -2.15 10.00
C LYS A 121 -2.11 -2.29 10.00
N ARG A 122 -1.56 -3.20 9.20
CA ARG A 122 -0.11 -3.44 9.06
C ARG A 122 0.21 -3.50 7.57
N PRO A 123 0.84 -2.47 7.01
CA PRO A 123 1.31 -2.52 5.64
C PRO A 123 2.47 -3.51 5.52
N ALA A 124 2.66 -4.08 4.34
CA ALA A 124 3.79 -4.97 4.08
C ALA A 124 5.10 -4.21 3.93
N VAL A 125 5.03 -2.91 3.63
CA VAL A 125 6.17 -1.99 3.51
C VAL A 125 6.04 -0.85 4.51
N ASN A 126 7.16 -0.31 4.97
CA ASN A 126 7.22 0.86 5.85
C ASN A 126 8.47 1.69 5.52
N GLY A 127 8.36 3.02 5.57
CA GLY A 127 9.46 3.94 5.27
C GLY A 127 9.19 4.88 4.11
N ILE A 128 10.29 5.37 3.50
CA ILE A 128 10.29 6.31 2.38
C ILE A 128 10.75 5.60 1.11
N PHE A 129 10.01 5.81 0.03
CA PHE A 129 10.20 5.06 -1.22
C PHE A 129 10.17 5.95 -2.45
N VAL A 130 10.97 5.59 -3.44
CA VAL A 130 10.76 6.01 -4.82
C VAL A 130 9.54 5.28 -5.37
N VAL A 131 8.62 6.01 -6.00
CA VAL A 131 7.39 5.44 -6.53
C VAL A 131 7.04 5.93 -7.92
N GLN A 132 6.27 5.13 -8.65
CA GLN A 132 5.55 5.54 -9.85
C GLN A 132 4.05 5.49 -9.58
N VAL A 133 3.32 6.51 -10.04
CA VAL A 133 1.87 6.61 -9.84
C VAL A 133 1.14 6.52 -11.18
N HIS A 134 0.26 5.54 -11.30
CA HIS A 134 -0.58 5.28 -12.45
C HIS A 134 -2.00 5.79 -12.21
N GLY A 135 -2.75 6.05 -13.30
CA GLY A 135 -4.15 6.47 -13.23
C GLY A 135 -4.37 7.98 -13.17
N ILE A 136 -3.31 8.77 -13.39
CA ILE A 136 -3.38 10.24 -13.44
C ILE A 136 -3.20 10.75 -14.87
N ALA A 137 -2.21 10.22 -15.58
CA ALA A 137 -1.87 10.50 -16.96
C ALA A 137 -1.75 9.18 -17.75
N ASP A 138 -1.54 9.26 -19.06
CA ASP A 138 -1.36 8.10 -19.93
C ASP A 138 -0.05 7.33 -19.66
N HIS A 139 0.86 7.94 -18.91
CA HIS A 139 2.12 7.34 -18.46
C HIS A 139 2.24 7.44 -16.93
N PRO A 140 3.04 6.56 -16.30
CA PRO A 140 3.29 6.62 -14.87
C PRO A 140 4.01 7.93 -14.49
N LEU A 141 3.58 8.56 -13.40
CA LEU A 141 4.20 9.79 -12.90
C LEU A 141 5.17 9.47 -11.76
N PRO A 142 6.40 9.99 -11.82
CA PRO A 142 7.42 9.77 -10.79
C PRO A 142 7.11 10.57 -9.52
N GLY A 143 7.51 10.00 -8.39
CA GLY A 143 7.34 10.65 -7.10
C GLY A 143 8.11 9.98 -5.97
N VAL A 144 7.95 10.52 -4.78
CA VAL A 144 8.44 9.96 -3.52
C VAL A 144 7.27 9.74 -2.58
N ALA A 145 7.28 8.63 -1.87
CA ALA A 145 6.19 8.26 -0.96
C ALA A 145 6.69 7.96 0.44
N SER A 146 5.89 8.34 1.44
CA SER A 146 6.02 7.90 2.84
C SER A 146 4.84 6.99 3.17
N ILE A 147 5.12 5.84 3.76
CA ILE A 147 4.11 4.93 4.26
C ILE A 147 4.45 4.50 5.68
N GLY A 148 3.53 4.73 6.61
CA GLY A 148 3.72 4.41 8.02
C GLY A 148 2.44 4.45 8.82
N VAL A 149 2.56 4.08 10.10
CA VAL A 149 1.47 4.09 11.07
C VAL A 149 1.52 5.40 11.85
N ARG A 150 0.44 6.18 11.83
CA ARG A 150 0.36 7.39 12.66
C ARG A 150 0.11 7.02 14.13
N PRO A 151 0.93 7.52 15.05
CA PRO A 151 0.75 7.26 16.50
C PRO A 151 -0.33 8.13 17.18
N THR A 152 -1.03 9.03 16.46
CA THR A 152 -1.95 10.00 17.06
C THR A 152 -3.22 9.36 17.60
N VAL A 153 -3.74 9.89 18.71
CA VAL A 153 -4.91 9.39 19.46
C VAL A 153 -6.18 9.36 18.58
N GLU A 154 -6.35 10.31 17.68
CA GLU A 154 -7.51 10.38 16.77
C GLU A 154 -7.44 9.41 15.58
N ASP A 155 -6.22 9.04 15.13
CA ASP A 155 -5.97 8.14 14.01
C ASP A 155 -5.30 6.82 14.44
N ALA A 156 -5.42 6.44 15.70
CA ALA A 156 -4.73 5.34 16.33
C ALA A 156 -4.66 4.08 15.45
N GLY A 157 -3.48 3.79 14.94
CA GLY A 157 -3.18 2.60 14.15
C GLY A 157 -3.64 2.66 12.69
N ARG A 158 -4.00 3.82 12.14
CA ARG A 158 -4.27 3.96 10.70
C ARG A 158 -2.99 4.10 9.91
N VAL A 159 -2.87 3.29 8.88
CA VAL A 159 -1.79 3.41 7.90
C VAL A 159 -2.18 4.46 6.87
N LEU A 160 -1.27 5.37 6.61
CA LEU A 160 -1.41 6.39 5.58
C LEU A 160 -0.26 6.26 4.58
N LEU A 161 -0.60 6.35 3.30
CA LEU A 161 0.36 6.49 2.22
C LEU A 161 0.28 7.92 1.71
N GLU A 162 1.33 8.69 1.90
CA GLU A 162 1.51 10.06 1.41
C GLU A 162 2.48 10.05 0.24
N VAL A 163 2.07 10.61 -0.90
CA VAL A 163 2.91 10.63 -2.12
C VAL A 163 3.08 12.05 -2.62
N HIS A 164 4.31 12.51 -2.75
CA HIS A 164 4.68 13.74 -3.45
C HIS A 164 5.03 13.40 -4.90
N LEU A 165 4.21 13.88 -5.84
CA LEU A 165 4.44 13.74 -7.28
C LEU A 165 5.32 14.89 -7.80
N PHE A 166 6.24 14.56 -8.70
CA PHE A 166 7.07 15.58 -9.33
C PHE A 166 6.34 16.26 -10.49
N ASN A 167 6.44 17.58 -10.54
CA ASN A 167 5.92 18.42 -11.65
C ASN A 167 4.40 18.27 -11.91
N VAL A 168 3.62 17.96 -10.86
CA VAL A 168 2.16 17.84 -10.97
C VAL A 168 1.49 18.94 -10.14
N ASN A 169 0.69 19.77 -10.80
CA ASN A 169 -0.07 20.85 -10.16
C ASN A 169 -1.53 20.76 -10.61
N GLN A 170 -2.23 19.70 -10.23
CA GLN A 170 -3.64 19.51 -10.50
C GLN A 170 -4.39 18.93 -9.31
N ASN A 171 -5.70 19.11 -9.31
CA ASN A 171 -6.55 18.52 -8.29
C ASN A 171 -6.75 17.02 -8.58
N LEU A 172 -6.30 16.16 -7.68
CA LEU A 172 -6.36 14.71 -7.80
C LEU A 172 -7.37 14.04 -6.85
N TYR A 173 -8.06 14.81 -6.02
CA TYR A 173 -9.00 14.25 -5.04
C TYR A 173 -10.08 13.39 -5.69
N GLY A 174 -10.38 12.24 -5.08
CA GLY A 174 -11.34 11.27 -5.57
C GLY A 174 -10.85 10.39 -6.71
N LYS A 175 -9.73 10.71 -7.37
CA LYS A 175 -9.17 9.83 -8.41
C LYS A 175 -8.71 8.51 -7.81
N LEU A 176 -8.95 7.42 -8.52
CA LEU A 176 -8.38 6.11 -8.23
C LEU A 176 -6.98 6.06 -8.83
N VAL A 177 -5.97 5.83 -8.01
CA VAL A 177 -4.58 5.74 -8.42
C VAL A 177 -3.96 4.44 -7.94
N ARG A 178 -2.91 3.97 -8.64
CA ARG A 178 -2.06 2.85 -8.24
C ARG A 178 -0.64 3.36 -8.04
N VAL A 179 -0.14 3.22 -6.83
CA VAL A 179 1.22 3.61 -6.42
C VAL A 179 2.09 2.37 -6.45
N GLU A 180 3.04 2.30 -7.36
CA GLU A 180 4.02 1.22 -7.50
C GLU A 180 5.33 1.61 -6.82
N PHE A 181 5.84 0.74 -5.96
CA PHE A 181 7.04 0.96 -5.16
C PHE A 181 8.27 0.46 -5.94
N MET A 182 9.23 1.37 -6.21
CA MET A 182 10.38 1.09 -7.06
C MET A 182 11.65 0.82 -6.25
N LYS A 183 11.92 1.64 -5.22
CA LYS A 183 13.12 1.54 -4.38
C LYS A 183 12.84 2.09 -3.00
N LYS A 184 13.33 1.42 -1.95
CA LYS A 184 13.34 1.97 -0.60
C LYS A 184 14.50 2.95 -0.47
N LEU A 185 14.22 4.16 0.03
CA LEU A 185 15.26 5.16 0.33
C LEU A 185 15.75 5.01 1.76
N ARG A 186 14.82 4.98 2.72
CA ARG A 186 15.13 4.85 4.15
C ARG A 186 13.92 4.45 4.96
N ASP A 187 14.14 4.14 6.24
CA ASP A 187 13.06 3.98 7.22
C ASP A 187 12.48 5.35 7.63
N GLU A 188 11.28 5.33 8.24
CA GLU A 188 10.74 6.52 8.89
C GLU A 188 11.66 6.96 10.02
N ALA A 189 11.85 8.28 10.14
CA ALA A 189 12.64 8.88 11.19
C ALA A 189 11.84 9.98 11.89
N ARG A 190 12.17 10.23 13.17
CA ARG A 190 11.66 11.36 13.93
C ARG A 190 12.65 12.51 13.83
N PHE A 191 12.13 13.72 13.68
CA PHE A 191 12.93 14.92 13.56
C PHE A 191 12.62 15.86 14.73
N HIS A 192 13.62 16.47 15.31
CA HIS A 192 13.47 17.37 16.45
C HIS A 192 13.14 18.80 16.04
N THR A 193 13.34 19.15 14.76
CA THR A 193 13.05 20.48 14.23
C THR A 193 12.37 20.39 12.87
N LEU A 194 11.64 21.44 12.51
CA LEU A 194 10.96 21.53 11.21
C LEU A 194 11.97 21.63 10.06
N GLU A 195 13.08 22.30 10.30
CA GLU A 195 14.17 22.46 9.34
C GLU A 195 14.79 21.11 8.99
N ALA A 196 15.09 20.26 10.00
CA ALA A 196 15.62 18.91 9.79
C ALA A 196 14.63 18.01 9.02
N LEU A 197 13.32 18.12 9.31
CA LEU A 197 12.28 17.42 8.56
C LEU A 197 12.25 17.88 7.10
N THR A 198 12.28 19.20 6.86
CA THR A 198 12.23 19.76 5.51
C THR A 198 13.46 19.36 4.69
N GLU A 199 14.66 19.39 5.29
CA GLU A 199 15.87 18.95 4.65
C GLU A 199 15.83 17.46 4.28
N ALA A 200 15.35 16.61 5.18
CA ALA A 200 15.19 15.19 4.90
C ALA A 200 14.21 14.94 3.75
N ILE A 201 13.05 15.62 3.71
CA ILE A 201 12.10 15.53 2.60
C ILE A 201 12.74 16.00 1.29
N ALA A 202 13.50 17.10 1.32
CA ALA A 202 14.20 17.60 0.15
C ALA A 202 15.24 16.59 -0.36
N GLN A 203 15.97 15.95 0.55
CA GLN A 203 16.93 14.90 0.20
C GLN A 203 16.24 13.68 -0.43
N ASP A 204 15.16 13.18 0.18
CA ASP A 204 14.36 12.07 -0.37
C ASP A 204 13.87 12.40 -1.80
N ALA A 205 13.41 13.64 -2.01
CA ALA A 205 12.95 14.08 -3.32
C ALA A 205 14.11 14.18 -4.35
N ARG A 206 15.29 14.63 -3.94
CA ARG A 206 16.50 14.66 -4.81
C ARG A 206 16.90 13.25 -5.23
N GLU A 207 16.96 12.31 -4.29
CA GLU A 207 17.30 10.91 -4.57
C GLU A 207 16.29 10.23 -5.49
N ALA A 208 14.98 10.48 -5.25
CA ALA A 208 13.94 9.95 -6.10
C ALA A 208 13.98 10.55 -7.52
N ARG A 209 14.29 11.84 -7.69
CA ARG A 209 14.49 12.46 -9.00
C ARG A 209 15.69 11.85 -9.72
N ALA A 210 16.83 11.68 -9.01
CA ALA A 210 18.02 11.07 -9.56
C ALA A 210 17.75 9.63 -10.03
N PHE A 211 16.95 8.85 -9.31
CA PHE A 211 16.55 7.50 -9.72
C PHE A 211 15.85 7.48 -11.08
N PHE A 212 15.06 8.51 -11.40
CA PHE A 212 14.35 8.64 -12.68
C PHE A 212 15.15 9.42 -13.74
N GLY A 213 16.39 9.82 -13.46
CA GLY A 213 17.17 10.65 -14.38
C GLY A 213 16.58 12.05 -14.60
N LEU A 214 15.77 12.54 -13.65
CA LEU A 214 15.19 13.88 -13.70
C LEU A 214 16.21 14.87 -13.12
N GLU A 215 16.47 15.96 -13.83
CA GLU A 215 17.31 17.05 -13.32
C GLU A 215 16.78 17.56 -11.96
N ALA A 216 17.70 17.96 -11.07
CA ALA A 216 17.32 18.59 -9.82
C ALA A 216 16.44 19.81 -10.16
N ALA A 217 15.18 19.79 -9.72
CA ALA A 217 14.37 21.00 -9.82
C ALA A 217 15.11 22.08 -9.05
N ASN A 218 15.46 23.16 -9.75
CA ASN A 218 15.90 24.36 -9.08
C ASN A 218 14.85 24.67 -7.98
N PRO A 219 15.20 24.80 -6.69
CA PRO A 219 14.21 25.13 -5.67
C PRO A 219 13.51 26.40 -6.14
N ALA A 220 12.26 26.27 -6.55
CA ALA A 220 11.44 27.42 -6.89
C ALA A 220 11.53 28.36 -5.68
N GLY A 221 12.07 29.56 -5.92
CA GLY A 221 12.10 30.59 -4.92
C GLY A 221 10.70 30.79 -4.33
N PRO A 222 10.58 31.41 -3.16
CA PRO A 222 9.32 31.54 -2.44
C PRO A 222 8.25 32.07 -3.43
N ALA A 223 7.25 31.26 -3.72
CA ALA A 223 6.06 31.70 -4.42
C ALA A 223 5.49 32.83 -3.58
N ASP A 224 5.31 34.00 -4.20
CA ASP A 224 4.77 35.21 -3.62
C ASP A 224 3.62 34.90 -2.66
N ALA A 225 3.90 34.98 -1.37
CA ALA A 225 2.93 34.91 -0.29
C ALA A 225 2.36 36.28 -0.09
N ALA A 226 1.61 36.82 -1.08
CA ALA A 226 0.72 37.92 -0.90
C ALA A 226 -0.71 37.39 -0.71
N GLY A 227 -1.14 37.25 0.55
CA GLY A 227 -2.54 37.01 0.83
C GLY A 227 -2.85 36.23 2.11
N LYS A 228 -3.04 37.00 3.20
CA LYS A 228 -3.77 36.70 4.44
C LYS A 228 -2.99 36.03 5.59
N ALA A 229 -2.60 36.92 6.51
CA ALA A 229 -2.36 36.59 7.90
C ALA A 229 -3.61 35.93 8.51
N GLY A 230 -3.53 34.67 8.81
CA GLY A 230 -4.50 33.86 9.53
C GLY A 230 -3.79 33.07 10.62
N ASP A 231 -4.12 33.43 11.82
CA ASP A 231 -3.90 32.85 13.13
C ASP A 231 -2.75 31.82 13.29
N ARG A 232 -1.68 32.30 13.94
CA ARG A 232 -0.46 31.56 14.28
C ARG A 232 -0.63 30.50 15.40
N ARG A 233 -1.83 30.32 15.97
CA ARG A 233 -2.01 29.48 17.18
C ARG A 233 -2.15 28.00 16.92
N ASP A 234 -2.53 27.57 15.73
CA ASP A 234 -2.73 26.14 15.42
C ASP A 234 -1.45 25.41 14.95
N PHE A 235 -0.33 26.14 14.81
CA PHE A 235 0.93 25.58 14.28
C PHE A 235 1.73 24.74 15.29
N ALA A 236 1.61 25.06 16.58
CA ALA A 236 2.45 24.44 17.62
C ALA A 236 2.06 22.98 17.93
N THR A 237 0.77 22.66 17.85
CA THR A 237 0.27 21.34 18.28
C THR A 237 0.47 20.24 17.23
N SER A 238 0.55 20.59 15.95
CA SER A 238 0.67 19.60 14.85
C SER A 238 2.10 19.22 14.52
N ALA A 239 3.09 20.07 14.81
CA ALA A 239 4.50 19.78 14.60
C ALA A 239 5.09 18.90 15.71
N THR A 240 4.54 19.01 16.95
CA THR A 240 5.02 18.26 18.12
C THR A 240 4.76 16.75 17.98
N ASP A 241 3.74 16.33 17.25
CA ASP A 241 3.39 14.90 17.05
C ASP A 241 4.37 14.13 16.14
N ARG A 242 5.25 14.83 15.41
CA ARG A 242 6.36 14.21 14.65
C ARG A 242 7.73 14.49 15.28
N ILE A 243 7.78 15.31 16.35
CA ILE A 243 9.01 15.75 17.00
C ILE A 243 9.20 15.09 18.37
N SER A 244 8.21 14.34 18.87
CA SER A 244 8.34 13.59 20.15
C SER A 244 8.28 12.09 19.95
#